data_43c8da13df20e087470f55812d16fb4c
#
_entry.id   43c8da13df20e087470f55812d16fb4c
#
_cell.length_a   1.000
_cell.length_b   1.000
_cell.length_c   1.000
_cell.angle_alpha   90.00
_cell.angle_beta   90.00
_cell.angle_gamma   90.00
#
_symmetry.space_group_name_H-M   'P 1'
#
loop_
_entity.id
_entity.type
_entity.pdbx_description
1 polymer ?
#
loop_
_entity_poly.entity_id
_entity_poly.type
_entity_poly.pdbx_seq_one_letter_code
_entity_poly.pdbx_strand_id
1 'polypeptide(L)'
;TGPTALGPSAQYYNTYALVNAQAIYEGQLKENPDDRVFLLTRSGFAGLQRYSTASWSGDIGTRWEELKAQISAGLNFSISGIPYWTMDIGGFCVENRYRTGQLIYDKTGVENDDLKEWRELNARWYQFGTFTPLYRAHGQFPLREIYNIAPEDHPAYQTILYYNQLRYRLMPYIYSLAGKTYFDDYTIMRP
;
A
#
# COMPACT_ATOMS: atom_id res chain seq x y z
N THR A 1 -11.92 -29.30 3.70
CA THR A 1 -12.49 -28.24 2.85
C THR A 1 -13.61 -28.80 2.01
N GLY A 2 -14.85 -28.27 2.21
CA GLY A 2 -16.04 -28.71 1.50
C GLY A 2 -16.09 -28.23 0.04
N PRO A 3 -17.13 -28.63 -0.72
CA PRO A 3 -17.32 -28.13 -2.08
C PRO A 3 -17.69 -26.64 -2.06
N THR A 4 -17.33 -25.92 -3.13
CA THR A 4 -17.79 -24.56 -3.43
C THR A 4 -18.93 -24.61 -4.44
N ALA A 5 -19.61 -23.46 -4.67
CA ALA A 5 -20.61 -23.33 -5.73
C ALA A 5 -20.02 -23.58 -7.13
N LEU A 6 -18.71 -23.40 -7.31
CA LEU A 6 -18.01 -23.62 -8.58
C LEU A 6 -17.45 -25.03 -8.73
N GLY A 7 -17.42 -25.83 -7.67
CA GLY A 7 -16.85 -27.18 -7.66
C GLY A 7 -15.94 -27.46 -6.45
N PRO A 8 -15.03 -28.44 -6.54
CA PRO A 8 -14.15 -28.82 -5.44
C PRO A 8 -13.30 -27.65 -4.96
N SER A 9 -13.26 -27.38 -3.66
CA SER A 9 -12.51 -26.26 -3.10
C SER A 9 -11.00 -26.35 -3.39
N ALA A 10 -10.43 -27.55 -3.47
CA ALA A 10 -9.03 -27.74 -3.85
C ALA A 10 -8.70 -27.15 -5.24
N GLN A 11 -9.68 -27.13 -6.14
CA GLN A 11 -9.52 -26.56 -7.49
C GLN A 11 -9.78 -25.04 -7.53
N TYR A 12 -10.74 -24.56 -6.75
CA TYR A 12 -11.25 -23.19 -6.87
C TYR A 12 -10.84 -22.26 -5.71
N TYR A 13 -10.15 -22.74 -4.70
CA TYR A 13 -9.83 -21.96 -3.51
C TYR A 13 -9.04 -20.66 -3.84
N ASN A 14 -8.06 -20.76 -4.74
CA ASN A 14 -7.24 -19.60 -5.11
C ASN A 14 -8.02 -18.55 -5.92
N THR A 15 -9.16 -18.89 -6.52
CA THR A 15 -10.00 -17.93 -7.24
C THR A 15 -10.91 -17.12 -6.32
N TYR A 16 -10.89 -17.39 -5.02
CA TYR A 16 -11.74 -16.71 -4.04
C TYR A 16 -11.68 -15.18 -4.14
N ALA A 17 -10.45 -14.62 -4.24
CA ALA A 17 -10.25 -13.19 -4.37
C ALA A 17 -10.96 -12.60 -5.59
N LEU A 18 -10.85 -13.28 -6.74
CA LEU A 18 -11.48 -12.85 -8.00
C LEU A 18 -13.00 -12.87 -7.91
N VAL A 19 -13.57 -13.99 -7.45
CA VAL A 19 -15.03 -14.17 -7.35
C VAL A 19 -15.64 -13.20 -6.33
N ASN A 20 -14.96 -13.01 -5.20
CA ASN A 20 -15.40 -12.05 -4.18
C ASN A 20 -15.36 -10.61 -4.70
N ALA A 21 -14.29 -10.21 -5.39
CA ALA A 21 -14.18 -8.88 -6.00
C ALA A 21 -15.26 -8.67 -7.06
N GLN A 22 -15.54 -9.69 -7.89
CA GLN A 22 -16.61 -9.64 -8.86
C GLN A 22 -17.98 -9.38 -8.21
N ALA A 23 -18.31 -10.16 -7.18
CA ALA A 23 -19.60 -10.03 -6.49
C ALA A 23 -19.80 -8.63 -5.88
N ILE A 24 -18.74 -8.07 -5.28
CA ILE A 24 -18.79 -6.72 -4.69
C ILE A 24 -18.92 -5.67 -5.80
N TYR A 25 -18.11 -5.77 -6.86
CA TYR A 25 -18.13 -4.85 -7.99
C TYR A 25 -19.50 -4.80 -8.66
N GLU A 26 -20.07 -5.96 -9.01
CA GLU A 26 -21.39 -6.07 -9.66
C GLU A 26 -22.51 -5.58 -8.72
N GLY A 27 -22.40 -5.89 -7.42
CA GLY A 27 -23.35 -5.42 -6.40
C GLY A 27 -23.37 -3.89 -6.27
N GLN A 28 -22.20 -3.24 -6.21
CA GLN A 28 -22.10 -1.78 -6.14
C GLN A 28 -22.66 -1.11 -7.39
N LEU A 29 -22.33 -1.60 -8.60
CA LEU A 29 -22.87 -1.06 -9.84
C LEU A 29 -24.38 -1.27 -9.99
N LYS A 30 -24.91 -2.34 -9.41
CA LYS A 30 -26.37 -2.56 -9.40
C LYS A 30 -27.11 -1.53 -8.55
N GLU A 31 -26.53 -1.13 -7.43
CA GLU A 31 -27.11 -0.11 -6.53
C GLU A 31 -26.91 1.31 -7.07
N ASN A 32 -25.72 1.61 -7.59
CA ASN A 32 -25.34 2.92 -8.12
C ASN A 32 -24.60 2.78 -9.46
N PRO A 33 -25.34 2.68 -10.58
CA PRO A 33 -24.74 2.42 -11.90
C PRO A 33 -23.79 3.53 -12.40
N ASP A 34 -23.98 4.75 -11.94
CA ASP A 34 -23.19 5.93 -12.33
C ASP A 34 -21.92 6.13 -11.48
N ASP A 35 -21.77 5.37 -10.40
CA ASP A 35 -20.63 5.49 -9.50
C ASP A 35 -19.46 4.64 -9.99
N ARG A 36 -18.24 5.15 -9.74
CA ARG A 36 -17.02 4.39 -9.97
C ARG A 36 -16.76 3.45 -8.80
N VAL A 37 -16.63 2.17 -9.09
CA VAL A 37 -16.22 1.19 -8.09
C VAL A 37 -14.71 1.27 -7.87
N PHE A 38 -14.28 1.24 -6.61
CA PHE A 38 -12.91 1.06 -6.20
C PHE A 38 -12.84 0.06 -5.05
N LEU A 39 -12.09 -1.01 -5.23
CA LEU A 39 -11.87 -2.04 -4.22
C LEU A 39 -10.40 -2.07 -3.83
N LEU A 40 -10.14 -2.22 -2.54
CA LEU A 40 -8.81 -2.54 -2.01
C LEU A 40 -8.91 -3.88 -1.26
N THR A 41 -8.22 -4.90 -1.74
CA THR A 41 -8.28 -6.25 -1.16
C THR A 41 -6.91 -6.75 -0.74
N ARG A 42 -6.87 -7.55 0.35
CA ARG A 42 -5.64 -8.16 0.83
C ARG A 42 -5.20 -9.36 -0.01
N SER A 43 -6.13 -10.00 -0.68
CA SER A 43 -5.88 -11.16 -1.53
C SER A 43 -5.86 -10.78 -3.00
N GLY A 44 -5.02 -11.44 -3.79
CA GLY A 44 -4.87 -11.21 -5.21
C GLY A 44 -5.09 -12.49 -6.03
N PHE A 45 -5.59 -12.32 -7.25
CA PHE A 45 -5.65 -13.37 -8.27
C PHE A 45 -5.63 -12.72 -9.65
N ALA A 46 -5.14 -13.45 -10.65
CA ALA A 46 -5.09 -12.95 -12.02
C ALA A 46 -6.47 -12.50 -12.52
N GLY A 47 -6.55 -11.30 -13.10
CA GLY A 47 -7.80 -10.73 -13.61
C GLY A 47 -8.54 -9.80 -12.65
N LEU A 48 -8.04 -9.58 -11.42
CA LEU A 48 -8.67 -8.67 -10.43
C LEU A 48 -8.86 -7.25 -10.96
N GLN A 49 -7.97 -6.76 -11.83
CA GLN A 49 -8.04 -5.42 -12.39
C GLN A 49 -9.35 -5.15 -13.14
N ARG A 50 -10.03 -6.17 -13.69
CA ARG A 50 -11.34 -6.02 -14.35
C ARG A 50 -12.46 -5.58 -13.42
N TYR A 51 -12.27 -5.77 -12.11
CA TYR A 51 -13.24 -5.41 -11.07
C TYR A 51 -12.78 -4.19 -10.26
N SER A 52 -12.03 -3.28 -10.88
CA SER A 52 -11.52 -2.05 -10.26
C SER A 52 -10.80 -2.29 -8.93
N THR A 53 -10.04 -3.38 -8.85
CA THR A 53 -9.44 -3.86 -7.62
C THR A 53 -7.95 -3.56 -7.59
N ALA A 54 -7.52 -2.95 -6.48
CA ALA A 54 -6.13 -2.88 -6.05
C ALA A 54 -5.86 -3.88 -4.92
N SER A 55 -4.64 -4.35 -4.82
CA SER A 55 -4.20 -5.22 -3.73
C SER A 55 -3.09 -4.57 -2.92
N TRP A 56 -2.96 -4.98 -1.66
CA TRP A 56 -1.81 -4.58 -0.83
C TRP A 56 -1.21 -5.78 -0.11
N SER A 57 0.02 -5.63 0.37
CA SER A 57 0.82 -6.71 0.96
C SER A 57 0.39 -7.15 2.37
N GLY A 58 -0.66 -6.56 2.93
CA GLY A 58 -1.18 -6.92 4.26
C GLY A 58 -0.32 -6.38 5.40
N ASP A 59 -0.32 -7.09 6.52
CA ASP A 59 0.25 -6.66 7.81
C ASP A 59 1.78 -6.89 7.85
N ILE A 60 2.50 -6.22 6.97
CA ILE A 60 3.97 -6.30 6.89
C ILE A 60 4.64 -5.66 8.11
N GLY A 61 5.85 -6.13 8.46
CA GLY A 61 6.63 -5.59 9.57
C GLY A 61 7.25 -4.24 9.26
N THR A 62 7.42 -3.42 10.30
CA THR A 62 8.17 -2.15 10.21
C THR A 62 9.66 -2.44 10.31
N ARG A 63 10.29 -2.85 9.20
CA ARG A 63 11.68 -3.29 9.12
C ARG A 63 12.30 -2.92 7.78
N TRP A 64 13.61 -2.81 7.75
CA TRP A 64 14.38 -2.54 6.54
C TRP A 64 14.27 -3.66 5.50
N GLU A 65 14.28 -4.91 5.95
CA GLU A 65 14.14 -6.09 5.09
C GLU A 65 12.76 -6.12 4.43
N GLU A 66 11.72 -5.75 5.17
CA GLU A 66 10.36 -5.65 4.63
C GLU A 66 10.26 -4.54 3.58
N LEU A 67 10.81 -3.34 3.85
CA LEU A 67 10.86 -2.27 2.85
C LEU A 67 11.55 -2.74 1.56
N LYS A 68 12.70 -3.40 1.69
CA LYS A 68 13.42 -3.96 0.55
C LYS A 68 12.57 -4.98 -0.21
N ALA A 69 11.90 -5.88 0.50
CA ALA A 69 11.05 -6.91 -0.10
C ALA A 69 9.82 -6.30 -0.83
N GLN A 70 9.26 -5.19 -0.33
CA GLN A 70 8.12 -4.52 -0.96
C GLN A 70 8.45 -3.96 -2.35
N ILE A 71 9.69 -3.55 -2.60
CA ILE A 71 10.12 -3.07 -3.93
C ILE A 71 9.97 -4.20 -4.95
N SER A 72 10.54 -5.36 -4.66
CA SER A 72 10.42 -6.54 -5.53
C SER A 72 8.98 -7.06 -5.61
N ALA A 73 8.23 -7.04 -4.50
CA ALA A 73 6.86 -7.49 -4.47
C ALA A 73 5.97 -6.67 -5.42
N GLY A 74 6.04 -5.34 -5.37
CA GLY A 74 5.26 -4.47 -6.25
C GLY A 74 5.56 -4.71 -7.73
N LEU A 75 6.83 -4.88 -8.08
CA LEU A 75 7.24 -5.22 -9.46
C LEU A 75 6.69 -6.59 -9.90
N ASN A 76 6.77 -7.60 -9.02
CA ASN A 76 6.26 -8.94 -9.30
C ASN A 76 4.73 -8.96 -9.46
N PHE A 77 3.99 -8.19 -8.67
CA PHE A 77 2.55 -8.02 -8.86
C PHE A 77 2.23 -7.41 -10.23
N SER A 78 2.97 -6.37 -10.62
CA SER A 78 2.79 -5.71 -11.91
C SER A 78 3.00 -6.67 -13.09
N ILE A 79 4.11 -7.42 -13.13
CA ILE A 79 4.38 -8.37 -14.22
C ILE A 79 3.49 -9.62 -14.17
N SER A 80 2.86 -9.90 -13.02
CA SER A 80 1.85 -10.97 -12.89
C SER A 80 0.44 -10.55 -13.32
N GLY A 81 0.27 -9.34 -13.89
CA GLY A 81 -1.02 -8.82 -14.35
C GLY A 81 -1.90 -8.23 -13.25
N ILE A 82 -1.30 -7.82 -12.12
CA ILE A 82 -1.98 -7.07 -11.04
C ILE A 82 -1.31 -5.70 -10.92
N PRO A 83 -1.64 -4.74 -11.81
CA PRO A 83 -0.91 -3.48 -11.94
C PRO A 83 -1.20 -2.47 -10.82
N TYR A 84 -2.32 -2.62 -10.12
CA TYR A 84 -2.72 -1.74 -9.02
C TYR A 84 -2.40 -2.39 -7.68
N TRP A 85 -1.25 -2.03 -7.16
CA TRP A 85 -0.72 -2.56 -5.90
C TRP A 85 -0.25 -1.43 -4.98
N THR A 86 -0.27 -1.70 -3.69
CA THR A 86 0.28 -0.83 -2.65
C THR A 86 0.84 -1.65 -1.49
N MET A 87 1.36 -0.97 -0.51
CA MET A 87 1.73 -1.49 0.80
C MET A 87 1.31 -0.49 1.88
N ASP A 88 1.42 -0.89 3.12
CA ASP A 88 1.31 0.02 4.24
C ASP A 88 2.63 0.79 4.37
N ILE A 89 2.64 2.08 3.95
CA ILE A 89 3.83 2.94 4.10
C ILE A 89 4.15 3.05 5.59
N GLY A 90 5.39 2.70 5.93
CA GLY A 90 5.87 2.61 7.30
C GLY A 90 5.77 1.22 7.94
N GLY A 91 5.16 0.25 7.24
CA GLY A 91 4.86 -1.09 7.77
C GLY A 91 3.67 -1.08 8.74
N PHE A 92 2.91 -2.16 8.78
CA PHE A 92 1.74 -2.28 9.65
C PHE A 92 2.12 -2.70 11.07
N CYS A 93 2.87 -3.81 11.21
CA CYS A 93 3.25 -4.38 12.50
C CYS A 93 4.51 -3.69 13.03
N VAL A 94 4.35 -2.84 14.05
CA VAL A 94 5.44 -2.04 14.60
C VAL A 94 6.19 -2.78 15.71
N GLU A 95 7.51 -2.79 15.63
CA GLU A 95 8.36 -3.32 16.69
C GLU A 95 8.20 -2.53 17.99
N ASN A 96 8.23 -3.24 19.13
CA ASN A 96 8.04 -2.62 20.43
C ASN A 96 9.07 -1.52 20.73
N ARG A 97 10.30 -1.63 20.22
CA ARG A 97 11.35 -0.60 20.44
C ARG A 97 10.95 0.75 19.85
N TYR A 98 10.35 0.79 18.67
CA TYR A 98 9.86 2.03 18.05
C TYR A 98 8.67 2.63 18.82
N ARG A 99 7.74 1.78 19.26
CA ARG A 99 6.61 2.19 20.10
C ARG A 99 7.08 2.80 21.41
N THR A 100 8.06 2.14 22.06
CA THR A 100 8.67 2.63 23.30
C THR A 100 9.42 3.94 23.07
N GLY A 101 10.19 4.05 21.99
CA GLY A 101 10.89 5.27 21.61
C GLY A 101 9.94 6.46 21.44
N GLN A 102 8.81 6.27 20.75
CA GLN A 102 7.78 7.31 20.62
C GLN A 102 7.19 7.71 21.97
N LEU A 103 6.82 6.74 22.81
CA LEU A 103 6.26 7.03 24.14
C LEU A 103 7.24 7.77 25.07
N ILE A 104 8.55 7.50 24.95
CA ILE A 104 9.58 8.26 25.68
C ILE A 104 9.62 9.69 25.16
N TYR A 105 9.64 9.87 23.85
CA TYR A 105 9.66 11.18 23.22
C TYR A 105 8.44 12.02 23.61
N ASP A 106 7.24 11.44 23.58
CA ASP A 106 5.99 12.12 23.94
C ASP A 106 6.02 12.64 25.41
N LYS A 107 6.74 11.96 26.30
CA LYS A 107 6.85 12.36 27.71
C LYS A 107 8.01 13.32 28.01
N THR A 108 9.10 13.20 27.28
CA THR A 108 10.37 13.84 27.66
C THR A 108 10.89 14.84 26.61
N GLY A 109 10.38 14.78 25.39
CA GLY A 109 10.92 15.51 24.25
C GLY A 109 12.29 14.98 23.78
N VAL A 110 12.79 13.87 24.35
CA VAL A 110 14.11 13.31 24.02
C VAL A 110 13.96 12.19 22.98
N GLU A 111 14.60 12.38 21.84
CA GLU A 111 14.69 11.39 20.78
C GLU A 111 15.80 10.38 21.08
N ASN A 112 15.45 9.10 21.21
CA ASN A 112 16.41 8.01 21.32
C ASN A 112 16.75 7.40 19.94
N ASP A 113 17.71 6.48 19.89
CA ASP A 113 18.17 5.90 18.64
C ASP A 113 17.10 5.04 17.93
N ASP A 114 16.23 4.37 18.67
CA ASP A 114 15.10 3.63 18.10
C ASP A 114 14.10 4.55 17.39
N LEU A 115 13.83 5.72 17.96
CA LEU A 115 12.95 6.70 17.34
C LEU A 115 13.59 7.36 16.11
N LYS A 116 14.90 7.62 16.15
CA LYS A 116 15.65 8.11 14.96
C LYS A 116 15.55 7.10 13.82
N GLU A 117 15.78 5.83 14.11
CA GLU A 117 15.65 4.77 13.11
C GLU A 117 14.22 4.67 12.57
N TRP A 118 13.21 4.74 13.42
CA TRP A 118 11.81 4.78 13.06
C TRP A 118 11.50 5.92 12.06
N ARG A 119 11.98 7.12 12.35
CA ARG A 119 11.80 8.30 11.51
C ARG A 119 12.49 8.15 10.16
N GLU A 120 13.72 7.66 10.14
CA GLU A 120 14.47 7.38 8.91
C GLU A 120 13.77 6.31 8.08
N LEU A 121 13.37 5.19 8.69
CA LEU A 121 12.67 4.11 8.00
C LEU A 121 11.35 4.59 7.37
N ASN A 122 10.56 5.39 8.08
CA ASN A 122 9.36 5.99 7.52
C ASN A 122 9.68 6.93 6.36
N ALA A 123 10.69 7.79 6.48
CA ALA A 123 11.11 8.66 5.39
C ALA A 123 11.46 7.87 4.12
N ARG A 124 12.20 6.76 4.25
CA ARG A 124 12.52 5.87 3.10
C ARG A 124 11.29 5.17 2.54
N TRP A 125 10.37 4.77 3.39
CA TRP A 125 9.13 4.17 2.94
C TRP A 125 8.23 5.15 2.17
N TYR A 126 8.16 6.41 2.62
CA TYR A 126 7.47 7.47 1.90
C TYR A 126 8.13 7.77 0.54
N GLN A 127 9.48 7.74 0.47
CA GLN A 127 10.21 7.87 -0.79
C GLN A 127 9.78 6.82 -1.80
N PHE A 128 9.80 5.55 -1.43
CA PHE A 128 9.36 4.45 -2.29
C PHE A 128 7.86 4.57 -2.63
N GLY A 129 7.01 4.79 -1.63
CA GLY A 129 5.57 4.90 -1.80
C GLY A 129 5.13 5.99 -2.78
N THR A 130 5.91 7.06 -2.91
CA THR A 130 5.65 8.14 -3.87
C THR A 130 5.48 7.65 -5.30
N PHE A 131 6.14 6.55 -5.67
CA PHE A 131 6.14 5.98 -7.01
C PHE A 131 5.20 4.78 -7.17
N THR A 132 4.53 4.34 -6.12
CA THR A 132 3.57 3.22 -6.20
C THR A 132 2.22 3.68 -6.76
N PRO A 133 1.41 2.78 -7.34
CA PRO A 133 0.09 3.11 -7.87
C PRO A 133 -0.82 3.79 -6.85
N LEU A 134 -0.87 3.27 -5.62
CA LEU A 134 -1.59 3.87 -4.49
C LEU A 134 -0.60 4.35 -3.44
N TYR A 135 -0.83 5.56 -2.94
CA TYR A 135 0.00 6.20 -1.92
C TYR A 135 -0.78 6.27 -0.62
N ARG A 136 -0.49 5.37 0.32
CA ARG A 136 -1.25 5.21 1.56
C ARG A 136 -0.34 4.87 2.73
N ALA A 137 -0.29 5.73 3.73
CA ALA A 137 0.34 5.42 5.02
C ALA A 137 -0.68 4.73 5.93
N HIS A 138 -0.28 3.63 6.57
CA HIS A 138 -1.15 2.86 7.45
C HIS A 138 -0.35 1.94 8.36
N GLY A 139 -0.82 1.74 9.60
CA GLY A 139 -0.21 0.81 10.54
C GLY A 139 -0.62 1.06 11.98
N GLN A 140 -0.06 0.23 12.88
CA GLN A 140 -0.19 0.37 14.32
C GLN A 140 0.55 1.63 14.80
N PHE A 141 0.30 2.02 16.07
CA PHE A 141 1.06 3.08 16.74
C PHE A 141 2.59 2.80 16.67
N PRO A 142 3.40 3.85 16.40
CA PRO A 142 3.10 5.29 16.28
C PRO A 142 2.33 5.67 15.00
N LEU A 143 1.61 6.80 15.07
CA LEU A 143 0.80 7.31 13.95
C LEU A 143 1.67 7.70 12.74
N ARG A 144 1.10 7.58 11.55
CA ARG A 144 1.81 7.72 10.26
C ARG A 144 1.66 9.08 9.59
N GLU A 145 0.84 9.98 10.14
CA GLU A 145 0.75 11.33 9.63
C GLU A 145 2.09 12.04 9.82
N ILE A 146 2.51 12.79 8.82
CA ILE A 146 3.81 13.45 8.79
C ILE A 146 4.13 14.22 10.08
N TYR A 147 3.15 14.95 10.61
CA TYR A 147 3.29 15.73 11.84
C TYR A 147 3.32 14.90 13.13
N ASN A 148 2.98 13.60 13.05
CA ASN A 148 3.13 12.65 14.16
C ASN A 148 4.45 11.88 14.07
N ILE A 149 5.01 11.71 12.87
CA ILE A 149 6.30 11.04 12.69
C ILE A 149 7.43 11.90 13.25
N ALA A 150 7.44 13.20 12.97
CA ALA A 150 8.47 14.10 13.41
C ALA A 150 7.97 15.55 13.45
N PRO A 151 8.58 16.43 14.28
CA PRO A 151 8.31 17.87 14.27
C PRO A 151 8.75 18.52 12.95
N GLU A 152 8.17 19.68 12.63
CA GLU A 152 8.33 20.34 11.32
C GLU A 152 9.76 20.68 10.94
N ASP A 153 10.61 21.01 11.92
CA ASP A 153 12.03 21.32 11.74
C ASP A 153 12.93 20.08 11.61
N HIS A 154 12.37 18.88 11.82
CA HIS A 154 13.13 17.63 11.76
C HIS A 154 13.38 17.19 10.31
N PRO A 155 14.59 16.69 9.95
CA PRO A 155 14.91 16.25 8.59
C PRO A 155 13.95 15.20 8.02
N ALA A 156 13.44 14.28 8.85
CA ALA A 156 12.47 13.27 8.42
C ALA A 156 11.15 13.91 7.96
N TYR A 157 10.64 14.91 8.71
CA TYR A 157 9.45 15.67 8.31
C TYR A 157 9.65 16.34 6.97
N GLN A 158 10.75 17.08 6.81
CA GLN A 158 11.06 17.81 5.57
C GLN A 158 11.19 16.86 4.37
N THR A 159 11.81 15.70 4.58
CA THR A 159 11.91 14.66 3.56
C THR A 159 10.53 14.14 3.15
N ILE A 160 9.70 13.77 4.12
CA ILE A 160 8.35 13.24 3.86
C ILE A 160 7.49 14.30 3.17
N LEU A 161 7.55 15.56 3.63
CA LEU A 161 6.83 16.68 3.02
C LEU A 161 7.23 16.85 1.54
N TYR A 162 8.53 16.83 1.25
CA TYR A 162 9.01 16.91 -0.13
C TYR A 162 8.43 15.79 -1.00
N TYR A 163 8.43 14.54 -0.54
CA TYR A 163 7.92 13.40 -1.30
C TYR A 163 6.40 13.41 -1.41
N ASN A 164 5.67 13.90 -0.41
CA ASN A 164 4.25 14.16 -0.52
C ASN A 164 3.93 15.18 -1.63
N GLN A 165 4.66 16.29 -1.65
CA GLN A 165 4.51 17.31 -2.70
C GLN A 165 4.91 16.77 -4.08
N LEU A 166 5.97 15.96 -4.15
CA LEU A 166 6.38 15.29 -5.38
C LEU A 166 5.29 14.35 -5.89
N ARG A 167 4.65 13.58 -4.99
CA ARG A 167 3.52 12.72 -5.36
C ARG A 167 2.42 13.50 -6.07
N TYR A 168 2.02 14.64 -5.54
CA TYR A 168 1.00 15.48 -6.17
C TYR A 168 1.47 16.03 -7.54
N ARG A 169 2.71 16.41 -7.68
CA ARG A 169 3.28 16.83 -8.99
C ARG A 169 3.33 15.69 -10.00
N LEU A 170 3.50 14.45 -9.54
CA LEU A 170 3.51 13.26 -10.40
C LEU A 170 2.10 12.74 -10.74
N MET A 171 1.03 13.28 -10.15
CA MET A 171 -0.34 12.78 -10.39
C MET A 171 -0.72 12.71 -11.87
N PRO A 172 -0.48 13.73 -12.72
CA PRO A 172 -0.79 13.64 -14.14
C PRO A 172 -0.02 12.53 -14.85
N TYR A 173 1.25 12.33 -14.47
CA TYR A 173 2.08 11.26 -15.02
C TYR A 173 1.56 9.87 -14.62
N ILE A 174 1.27 9.67 -13.34
CA ILE A 174 0.72 8.40 -12.83
C ILE A 174 -0.66 8.12 -13.43
N TYR A 175 -1.49 9.15 -13.60
CA TYR A 175 -2.77 9.03 -14.28
C TYR A 175 -2.62 8.61 -15.74
N SER A 176 -1.63 9.14 -16.45
CA SER A 176 -1.31 8.74 -17.81
C SER A 176 -0.83 7.28 -17.90
N LEU A 177 -0.06 6.82 -16.91
CA LEU A 177 0.32 5.41 -16.81
C LEU A 177 -0.89 4.51 -16.52
N ALA A 178 -1.82 4.95 -15.68
CA ALA A 178 -3.07 4.23 -15.44
C ALA A 178 -3.92 4.14 -16.72
N GLY A 179 -3.97 5.22 -17.52
CA GLY A 179 -4.59 5.18 -18.84
C GLY A 179 -3.94 4.16 -19.78
N LYS A 180 -2.62 4.13 -19.85
CA LYS A 180 -1.88 3.10 -20.61
C LYS A 180 -2.14 1.68 -20.08
N THR A 181 -2.27 1.52 -18.77
CA THR A 181 -2.62 0.22 -18.18
C THR A 181 -4.00 -0.24 -18.65
N TYR A 182 -4.95 0.67 -18.75
CA TYR A 182 -6.31 0.36 -19.20
C TYR A 182 -6.40 0.09 -20.71
N PHE A 183 -5.74 0.90 -21.54
CA PHE A 183 -5.87 0.84 -22.99
C PHE A 183 -4.86 -0.08 -23.69
N ASP A 184 -3.66 -0.22 -23.10
CA ASP A 184 -2.51 -0.84 -23.74
C ASP A 184 -1.90 -2.00 -22.94
N ASP A 185 -2.59 -2.49 -21.89
CA ASP A 185 -2.10 -3.54 -20.98
C ASP A 185 -0.72 -3.22 -20.36
N TYR A 186 -0.46 -1.94 -20.16
CA TYR A 186 0.81 -1.46 -19.59
C TYR A 186 0.87 -1.70 -18.07
N THR A 187 2.01 -1.43 -17.45
CA THR A 187 2.18 -1.48 -15.99
C THR A 187 2.62 -0.13 -15.44
N ILE A 188 2.11 0.25 -14.26
CA ILE A 188 2.50 1.51 -13.61
C ILE A 188 3.91 1.38 -13.01
N MET A 189 4.18 0.28 -12.30
CA MET A 189 5.50 -0.04 -11.76
C MET A 189 6.28 -0.91 -12.76
N ARG A 190 7.53 -0.53 -13.01
CA ARG A 190 8.45 -1.28 -13.88
C ARG A 190 9.85 -1.31 -13.27
N PRO A 191 10.65 -2.37 -13.57
CA PRO A 191 12.08 -2.42 -13.25
C PRO A 191 12.83 -1.26 -13.89
#